data_83b466a481f87cc42fff8534e60ade1d
#
_entry.id   83b466a481f87cc42fff8534e60ade1d
#
_cell.length_a   1.000
_cell.length_b   1.000
_cell.length_c   1.000
_cell.angle_alpha   90.00
_cell.angle_beta   90.00
_cell.angle_gamma   90.00
#
_symmetry.space_group_name_H-M   'P 1'
#
loop_
_entity.id
_entity.type
_entity.pdbx_description
1 polymer ?
#
loop_
_entity_poly.entity_id
_entity_poly.type
_entity_poly.pdbx_seq_one_letter_code
_entity_poly.pdbx_strand_id
1 'polypeptide(L)'
;DNFNRVIAIIGENGVGKTSLLYNLAKSIANQRKECFSPHHPLFTKVVAASYSMFDRFYDIDARSFNFEYCGMHNNVGGLMTLEQLIARHQRNAETINALNRGKNLKKFLGNILPNEMLEDLFENGSIFKYNVYKDNYAKMSSGQTMLTNLIIDITANVRSNCLIMIDEPEVHLHPNAITQIINVVNLVCEKFSSCCIMATHSPLVIQSLLSRNVLIME
;
A
#
# COMPACT_ATOMS: atom_id res chain seq x y z
N ASP A 1 8.52 17.04 -16.07
CA ASP A 1 9.43 16.35 -15.13
C ASP A 1 8.71 15.16 -14.55
N ASN A 2 8.99 13.96 -15.06
CA ASN A 2 8.51 12.72 -14.44
C ASN A 2 9.26 12.53 -13.11
N PHE A 3 8.79 13.19 -12.06
CA PHE A 3 9.23 12.87 -10.72
C PHE A 3 8.71 11.46 -10.39
N ASN A 4 9.61 10.49 -10.35
CA ASN A 4 9.29 9.19 -9.80
C ASN A 4 8.92 9.41 -8.32
N ARG A 5 7.66 9.15 -7.98
CA ARG A 5 7.09 9.42 -6.64
C ARG A 5 7.32 8.26 -5.67
N VAL A 6 8.03 7.24 -6.11
CA VAL A 6 8.38 6.06 -5.32
C VAL A 6 9.87 6.10 -5.00
N ILE A 7 10.20 5.99 -3.73
CA ILE A 7 11.56 5.87 -3.19
C ILE A 7 11.68 4.48 -2.57
N ALA A 8 12.74 3.75 -2.88
CA ALA A 8 13.07 2.49 -2.24
C ALA A 8 14.21 2.66 -1.24
N ILE A 9 14.04 2.09 -0.06
CA ILE A 9 15.08 1.90 0.94
C ILE A 9 15.51 0.44 0.86
N ILE A 10 16.77 0.22 0.54
CA ILE A 10 17.34 -1.12 0.37
C ILE A 10 18.45 -1.38 1.38
N GLY A 11 18.70 -2.63 1.69
CA GLY A 11 19.76 -3.07 2.60
C GLY A 11 19.56 -4.52 2.99
N GLU A 12 20.54 -5.11 3.65
CA GLU A 12 20.47 -6.48 4.14
C GLU A 12 19.35 -6.65 5.17
N ASN A 13 18.98 -7.90 5.44
CA ASN A 13 18.03 -8.20 6.51
C ASN A 13 18.66 -7.82 7.86
N GLY A 14 17.87 -7.16 8.71
CA GLY A 14 18.31 -6.75 10.05
C GLY A 14 18.96 -5.36 10.14
N VAL A 15 19.27 -4.67 9.04
CA VAL A 15 19.84 -3.29 9.07
C VAL A 15 18.86 -2.22 9.57
N GLY A 16 17.58 -2.58 9.79
CA GLY A 16 16.62 -1.66 10.42
C GLY A 16 15.67 -0.94 9.46
N LYS A 17 15.49 -1.40 8.22
CA LYS A 17 14.56 -0.79 7.23
C LYS A 17 13.13 -0.64 7.77
N THR A 18 12.55 -1.73 8.28
CA THR A 18 11.22 -1.72 8.91
C THR A 18 11.16 -0.77 10.11
N SER A 19 12.22 -0.76 10.94
CA SER A 19 12.30 0.15 12.09
C SER A 19 12.36 1.62 11.67
N LEU A 20 13.07 1.92 10.58
CA LEU A 20 13.12 3.27 10.02
C LEU A 20 11.72 3.70 9.52
N LEU A 21 11.04 2.86 8.72
CA LEU A 21 9.68 3.15 8.25
C LEU A 21 8.71 3.34 9.42
N TYR A 22 8.75 2.45 10.40
CA TYR A 22 7.92 2.54 11.61
C TYR A 22 8.14 3.85 12.36
N ASN A 23 9.39 4.22 12.65
CA ASN A 23 9.71 5.44 13.37
C ASN A 23 9.32 6.69 12.56
N LEU A 24 9.50 6.67 11.25
CA LEU A 24 9.08 7.74 10.36
C LEU A 24 7.56 7.90 10.37
N ALA A 25 6.80 6.81 10.21
CA ALA A 25 5.34 6.81 10.29
C ALA A 25 4.85 7.36 11.63
N LYS A 26 5.41 6.86 12.73
CA LYS A 26 5.07 7.28 14.09
C LYS A 26 5.39 8.76 14.36
N SER A 27 6.52 9.25 13.86
CA SER A 27 6.93 10.65 14.03
C SER A 27 6.04 11.60 13.24
N ILE A 28 5.63 11.23 12.01
CA ILE A 28 4.70 12.02 11.21
C ILE A 28 3.30 11.99 11.84
N ALA A 29 2.78 10.81 12.18
CA ALA A 29 1.46 10.64 12.77
C ALA A 29 1.31 11.42 14.08
N ASN A 30 2.34 11.45 14.90
CA ASN A 30 2.36 12.16 16.19
C ASN A 30 2.85 13.60 16.09
N GLN A 31 3.09 14.12 14.88
CA GLN A 31 3.54 15.50 14.62
C GLN A 31 4.81 15.90 15.42
N ARG A 32 5.75 14.96 15.54
CA ARG A 32 7.02 15.18 16.25
C ARG A 32 7.96 16.05 15.42
N LYS A 33 7.86 17.36 15.57
CA LYS A 33 8.61 18.36 14.77
C LYS A 33 10.12 18.21 14.96
N GLU A 34 10.55 17.83 16.14
CA GLU A 34 11.96 17.65 16.52
C GLU A 34 12.68 16.52 15.75
N CYS A 35 11.92 15.61 15.13
CA CYS A 35 12.49 14.51 14.35
C CYS A 35 12.84 14.92 12.92
N PHE A 36 12.54 16.15 12.50
CA PHE A 36 12.67 16.58 11.11
C PHE A 36 13.46 17.89 10.99
N SER A 37 14.33 17.97 10.00
CA SER A 37 15.09 19.19 9.67
C SER A 37 15.05 19.40 8.15
N PRO A 38 14.85 20.63 7.65
CA PRO A 38 14.57 21.86 8.40
C PRO A 38 13.13 22.02 8.87
N HIS A 39 12.17 21.24 8.31
CA HIS A 39 10.74 21.35 8.61
C HIS A 39 10.06 20.00 8.69
N HIS A 40 9.00 19.90 9.51
CA HIS A 40 8.13 18.73 9.54
C HIS A 40 7.42 18.55 8.18
N PRO A 41 7.42 17.33 7.59
CA PRO A 41 6.74 17.09 6.31
C PRO A 41 5.22 17.25 6.46
N LEU A 42 4.61 17.94 5.50
CA LEU A 42 3.18 18.26 5.51
C LEU A 42 2.38 17.25 4.69
N PHE A 43 2.32 16.00 5.13
CA PHE A 43 1.43 15.01 4.54
C PHE A 43 0.03 15.10 5.17
N THR A 44 -0.99 14.89 4.34
CA THR A 44 -2.39 14.88 4.80
C THR A 44 -2.73 13.58 5.56
N LYS A 45 -2.06 12.48 5.19
CA LYS A 45 -2.22 11.15 5.82
C LYS A 45 -0.98 10.30 5.54
N VAL A 46 -0.68 9.38 6.44
CA VAL A 46 0.25 8.26 6.23
C VAL A 46 -0.57 7.00 6.08
N VAL A 47 -0.33 6.24 5.01
CA VAL A 47 -0.93 4.91 4.77
C VAL A 47 0.21 3.91 4.81
N ALA A 48 0.27 3.09 5.85
CA ALA A 48 1.31 2.08 6.02
C ALA A 48 0.76 0.69 5.70
N ALA A 49 1.37 0.01 4.75
CA ALA A 49 1.03 -1.34 4.33
C ALA A 49 2.21 -2.29 4.61
N SER A 50 1.95 -3.36 5.32
CA SER A 50 2.92 -4.43 5.57
C SER A 50 2.22 -5.77 5.64
N TYR A 51 2.81 -6.75 4.97
CA TYR A 51 2.37 -8.15 5.03
C TYR A 51 3.35 -9.04 5.79
N SER A 52 4.31 -8.43 6.49
CA SER A 52 5.21 -9.12 7.40
C SER A 52 4.48 -9.51 8.69
N MET A 53 4.70 -10.72 9.16
CA MET A 53 4.22 -11.17 10.48
C MET A 53 4.90 -10.45 11.65
N PHE A 54 5.97 -9.71 11.38
CA PHE A 54 6.81 -9.06 12.39
C PHE A 54 6.72 -7.53 12.35
N ASP A 55 5.82 -6.97 11.51
CA ASP A 55 5.63 -5.53 11.49
C ASP A 55 5.02 -5.01 12.79
N ARG A 56 5.24 -3.72 13.07
CA ARG A 56 4.77 -3.04 14.28
C ARG A 56 3.89 -1.83 13.99
N PHE A 57 3.50 -1.63 12.73
CA PHE A 57 2.70 -0.45 12.37
C PHE A 57 1.33 -0.43 13.04
N TYR A 58 0.81 -1.60 13.46
CA TYR A 58 -0.46 -1.71 14.16
C TYR A 58 -0.47 -1.01 15.53
N ASP A 59 0.69 -0.77 16.18
CA ASP A 59 0.79 -0.13 17.48
C ASP A 59 0.86 1.42 17.41
N ILE A 60 0.90 1.98 16.20
CA ILE A 60 0.80 3.42 16.01
C ILE A 60 -0.64 3.84 16.31
N ASP A 61 -0.81 4.75 17.29
CA ASP A 61 -2.13 5.17 17.75
C ASP A 61 -2.98 5.73 16.61
N ALA A 62 -3.95 4.90 16.16
CA ALA A 62 -4.87 5.22 15.07
C ALA A 62 -5.89 6.33 15.40
N ARG A 63 -5.92 6.87 16.65
CA ARG A 63 -6.69 8.06 16.99
C ARG A 63 -6.17 9.31 16.30
N SER A 64 -4.95 9.26 15.78
CA SER A 64 -4.46 10.26 14.85
C SER A 64 -5.22 10.08 13.53
N PHE A 65 -6.07 11.04 13.17
CA PHE A 65 -6.81 11.11 11.91
C PHE A 65 -5.93 10.98 10.66
N ASN A 66 -4.62 11.07 10.84
CA ASN A 66 -3.61 11.16 9.79
C ASN A 66 -2.84 9.85 9.57
N PHE A 67 -3.22 8.74 10.19
CA PHE A 67 -2.56 7.45 10.02
C PHE A 67 -3.56 6.33 9.71
N GLU A 68 -3.19 5.43 8.80
CA GLU A 68 -3.94 4.22 8.48
C GLU A 68 -3.01 3.04 8.30
N TYR A 69 -3.30 1.97 8.99
CA TYR A 69 -2.60 0.71 8.86
C TYR A 69 -3.36 -0.26 7.94
N CYS A 70 -2.70 -0.71 6.89
CA CYS A 70 -3.19 -1.65 5.88
C CYS A 70 -2.37 -2.95 5.91
N GLY A 71 -2.31 -3.62 7.06
CA GLY A 71 -1.53 -4.85 7.23
C GLY A 71 -2.37 -6.02 7.75
N MET A 72 -1.68 -7.03 8.26
CA MET A 72 -2.29 -8.29 8.70
C MET A 72 -2.64 -8.34 10.19
N HIS A 73 -2.18 -7.36 10.98
CA HIS A 73 -2.43 -7.34 12.41
C HIS A 73 -3.69 -6.54 12.76
N ASN A 74 -4.34 -6.95 13.84
CA ASN A 74 -5.38 -6.15 14.49
C ASN A 74 -4.76 -5.14 15.46
N ASN A 75 -5.58 -4.25 16.04
CA ASN A 75 -5.10 -3.17 16.91
C ASN A 75 -4.47 -3.62 18.24
N VAL A 76 -4.49 -4.91 18.56
CA VAL A 76 -3.87 -5.50 19.76
C VAL A 76 -2.67 -6.40 19.42
N GLY A 77 -2.22 -6.39 18.17
CA GLY A 77 -1.02 -7.09 17.71
C GLY A 77 -1.22 -8.56 17.35
N GLY A 78 -2.44 -9.08 17.42
CA GLY A 78 -2.76 -10.40 16.90
C GLY A 78 -2.99 -10.37 15.38
N LEU A 79 -2.78 -11.50 14.69
CA LEU A 79 -3.15 -11.61 13.29
C LEU A 79 -4.67 -11.51 13.13
N MET A 80 -5.11 -10.79 12.10
CA MET A 80 -6.53 -10.73 11.73
C MET A 80 -7.03 -12.11 11.29
N THR A 81 -8.22 -12.46 11.72
CA THR A 81 -8.94 -13.63 11.17
C THR A 81 -9.38 -13.34 9.74
N LEU A 82 -9.67 -14.39 8.97
CA LEU A 82 -10.21 -14.24 7.61
C LEU A 82 -11.49 -13.38 7.60
N GLU A 83 -12.37 -13.55 8.60
CA GLU A 83 -13.59 -12.74 8.73
C GLU A 83 -13.29 -11.26 8.94
N GLN A 84 -12.29 -10.93 9.75
CA GLN A 84 -11.85 -9.54 9.99
C GLN A 84 -11.27 -8.91 8.71
N LEU A 85 -10.48 -9.67 7.96
CA LEU A 85 -9.94 -9.22 6.66
C LEU A 85 -11.05 -8.98 5.65
N ILE A 86 -12.01 -9.90 5.53
CA ILE A 86 -13.18 -9.76 4.65
C ILE A 86 -13.97 -8.50 5.03
N ALA A 87 -14.26 -8.30 6.32
CA ALA A 87 -15.00 -7.14 6.80
C ALA A 87 -14.26 -5.81 6.52
N ARG A 88 -12.92 -5.80 6.63
CA ARG A 88 -12.10 -4.63 6.28
C ARG A 88 -12.20 -4.32 4.78
N HIS A 89 -12.00 -5.31 3.93
CA HIS A 89 -12.03 -5.11 2.48
C HIS A 89 -13.43 -4.73 1.99
N GLN A 90 -14.50 -5.25 2.62
CA GLN A 90 -15.86 -4.83 2.30
C GLN A 90 -16.08 -3.36 2.63
N ARG A 91 -15.70 -2.88 3.82
CA ARG A 91 -15.77 -1.46 4.18
C ARG A 91 -14.96 -0.58 3.24
N ASN A 92 -13.78 -1.05 2.83
CA ASN A 92 -12.94 -0.33 1.88
C ASN A 92 -13.59 -0.24 0.50
N ALA A 93 -14.26 -1.31 0.03
CA ALA A 93 -15.03 -1.29 -1.22
C ALA A 93 -16.19 -0.30 -1.18
N GLU A 94 -16.94 -0.25 -0.07
CA GLU A 94 -18.00 0.73 0.17
C GLU A 94 -17.43 2.17 0.14
N THR A 95 -16.29 2.39 0.79
CA THR A 95 -15.59 3.67 0.78
C THR A 95 -15.15 4.09 -0.63
N ILE A 96 -14.59 3.17 -1.42
CA ILE A 96 -14.20 3.40 -2.81
C ILE A 96 -15.39 3.84 -3.65
N ASN A 97 -16.52 3.16 -3.50
CA ASN A 97 -17.76 3.48 -4.23
C ASN A 97 -18.33 4.84 -3.77
N ALA A 98 -18.40 5.09 -2.47
CA ALA A 98 -18.88 6.35 -1.91
C ALA A 98 -18.03 7.57 -2.34
N LEU A 99 -16.71 7.38 -2.49
CA LEU A 99 -15.79 8.41 -2.96
C LEU A 99 -15.66 8.47 -4.51
N ASN A 100 -16.48 7.71 -5.26
CA ASN A 100 -16.44 7.62 -6.72
C ASN A 100 -15.04 7.24 -7.27
N ARG A 101 -14.31 6.37 -6.58
CA ARG A 101 -12.94 5.96 -6.94
C ARG A 101 -12.87 4.68 -7.77
N GLY A 102 -14.01 4.06 -8.08
CA GLY A 102 -14.06 2.78 -8.78
C GLY A 102 -13.37 2.80 -10.15
N LYS A 103 -13.47 3.88 -10.93
CA LYS A 103 -12.73 4.04 -12.19
C LYS A 103 -11.21 4.00 -11.97
N ASN A 104 -10.74 4.63 -10.89
CA ASN A 104 -9.31 4.61 -10.55
C ASN A 104 -8.89 3.20 -10.13
N LEU A 105 -9.67 2.54 -9.25
CA LEU A 105 -9.42 1.17 -8.85
C LEU A 105 -9.37 0.24 -10.06
N LYS A 106 -10.34 0.33 -10.99
CA LYS A 106 -10.34 -0.46 -12.23
C LYS A 106 -9.06 -0.28 -13.03
N LYS A 107 -8.62 0.98 -13.20
CA LYS A 107 -7.36 1.29 -13.90
C LYS A 107 -6.14 0.67 -13.20
N PHE A 108 -6.09 0.72 -11.86
CA PHE A 108 -4.99 0.15 -11.09
C PHE A 108 -4.97 -1.39 -11.19
N LEU A 109 -6.12 -2.02 -11.00
CA LEU A 109 -6.25 -3.48 -11.06
C LEU A 109 -6.03 -4.06 -12.46
N GLY A 110 -6.19 -3.27 -13.52
CA GLY A 110 -5.88 -3.68 -14.89
C GLY A 110 -4.41 -4.02 -15.14
N ASN A 111 -3.52 -3.66 -14.22
CA ASN A 111 -2.11 -4.08 -14.24
C ASN A 111 -1.86 -5.42 -13.54
N ILE A 112 -2.87 -5.97 -12.84
CA ILE A 112 -2.75 -7.15 -11.99
C ILE A 112 -3.65 -8.29 -12.49
N LEU A 113 -4.87 -7.95 -12.88
CA LEU A 113 -5.93 -8.90 -13.22
C LEU A 113 -6.18 -8.96 -14.73
N PRO A 114 -6.57 -10.13 -15.25
CA PRO A 114 -7.03 -10.27 -16.65
C PRO A 114 -8.27 -9.40 -16.93
N ASN A 115 -8.38 -8.91 -18.17
CA ASN A 115 -9.48 -8.04 -18.57
C ASN A 115 -10.87 -8.65 -18.35
N GLU A 116 -11.05 -9.93 -18.62
CA GLU A 116 -12.34 -10.63 -18.41
C GLU A 116 -12.77 -10.55 -16.95
N MET A 117 -11.86 -10.89 -16.01
CA MET A 117 -12.13 -10.78 -14.59
C MET A 117 -12.40 -9.33 -14.16
N LEU A 118 -11.65 -8.39 -14.75
CA LEU A 118 -11.79 -6.97 -14.42
C LEU A 118 -13.15 -6.40 -14.81
N GLU A 119 -13.71 -6.82 -15.98
CA GLU A 119 -15.05 -6.39 -16.37
C GLU A 119 -16.14 -6.93 -15.44
N ASP A 120 -16.01 -8.18 -14.97
CA ASP A 120 -16.95 -8.76 -14.01
C ASP A 120 -16.96 -8.02 -12.65
N LEU A 121 -15.81 -7.51 -12.23
CA LEU A 121 -15.65 -6.83 -10.93
C LEU A 121 -16.30 -5.44 -10.87
N PHE A 122 -16.63 -4.83 -12.01
CA PHE A 122 -17.15 -3.46 -12.02
C PHE A 122 -18.48 -3.36 -12.76
N GLU A 123 -19.48 -2.77 -12.11
CA GLU A 123 -20.73 -2.40 -12.72
C GLU A 123 -20.61 -1.00 -13.36
N ASN A 124 -21.08 -0.85 -14.60
CA ASN A 124 -20.98 0.41 -15.36
C ASN A 124 -19.55 0.97 -15.41
N GLY A 125 -18.55 0.10 -15.31
CA GLY A 125 -17.12 0.44 -15.34
C GLY A 125 -16.61 1.28 -14.15
N SER A 126 -17.42 1.46 -13.11
CA SER A 126 -17.08 2.36 -12.00
C SER A 126 -17.52 1.93 -10.61
N ILE A 127 -18.50 1.04 -10.48
CA ILE A 127 -18.97 0.54 -9.19
C ILE A 127 -18.31 -0.79 -8.90
N PHE A 128 -17.44 -0.83 -7.89
CA PHE A 128 -16.73 -2.04 -7.52
C PHE A 128 -17.64 -3.01 -6.77
N LYS A 129 -17.79 -4.22 -7.32
CA LYS A 129 -18.62 -5.29 -6.78
C LYS A 129 -17.81 -6.22 -5.88
N TYR A 130 -17.69 -5.89 -4.61
CA TYR A 130 -16.87 -6.66 -3.66
C TYR A 130 -17.28 -8.12 -3.55
N ASN A 131 -18.58 -8.45 -3.57
CA ASN A 131 -19.04 -9.83 -3.49
C ASN A 131 -18.54 -10.66 -4.68
N VAL A 132 -18.57 -10.10 -5.90
CA VAL A 132 -18.02 -10.76 -7.10
C VAL A 132 -16.51 -10.96 -6.96
N TYR A 133 -15.81 -9.96 -6.41
CA TYR A 133 -14.38 -10.09 -6.12
C TYR A 133 -14.11 -11.23 -5.13
N LYS A 134 -14.83 -11.28 -4.01
CA LYS A 134 -14.73 -12.34 -2.99
C LYS A 134 -14.98 -13.73 -3.60
N ASP A 135 -16.00 -13.88 -4.42
CA ASP A 135 -16.35 -15.15 -5.05
C ASP A 135 -15.31 -15.61 -6.09
N ASN A 136 -14.49 -14.69 -6.59
CA ASN A 136 -13.39 -14.99 -7.52
C ASN A 136 -12.04 -15.26 -6.85
N TYR A 137 -11.94 -15.22 -5.51
CA TYR A 137 -10.67 -15.51 -4.81
C TYR A 137 -10.01 -16.81 -5.27
N ALA A 138 -10.79 -17.88 -5.43
CA ALA A 138 -10.29 -19.19 -5.82
C ALA A 138 -9.71 -19.24 -7.24
N LYS A 139 -10.04 -18.26 -8.10
CA LYS A 139 -9.53 -18.15 -9.47
C LYS A 139 -8.25 -17.32 -9.56
N MET A 140 -7.87 -16.64 -8.50
CA MET A 140 -6.69 -15.79 -8.45
C MET A 140 -5.51 -16.53 -7.83
N SER A 141 -4.29 -16.23 -8.32
CA SER A 141 -3.09 -16.65 -7.61
C SER A 141 -2.99 -15.91 -6.27
N SER A 142 -2.25 -16.47 -5.30
CA SER A 142 -2.02 -15.84 -4.01
C SER A 142 -1.42 -14.42 -4.15
N GLY A 143 -0.49 -14.24 -5.09
CA GLY A 143 0.09 -12.93 -5.39
C GLY A 143 -0.91 -11.93 -5.95
N GLN A 144 -1.79 -12.36 -6.88
CA GLN A 144 -2.86 -11.51 -7.40
C GLN A 144 -3.83 -11.09 -6.30
N THR A 145 -4.24 -12.03 -5.44
CA THR A 145 -5.13 -11.73 -4.30
C THR A 145 -4.50 -10.73 -3.36
N MET A 146 -3.22 -10.95 -2.98
CA MET A 146 -2.49 -10.06 -2.08
C MET A 146 -2.35 -8.64 -2.67
N LEU A 147 -1.93 -8.54 -3.94
CA LEU A 147 -1.79 -7.24 -4.60
C LEU A 147 -3.14 -6.52 -4.76
N THR A 148 -4.19 -7.25 -5.12
CA THR A 148 -5.53 -6.67 -5.25
C THR A 148 -6.02 -6.14 -3.90
N ASN A 149 -5.84 -6.89 -2.82
CA ASN A 149 -6.18 -6.45 -1.47
C ASN A 149 -5.40 -5.20 -1.06
N LEU A 150 -4.09 -5.17 -1.31
CA LEU A 150 -3.25 -4.01 -1.04
C LEU A 150 -3.75 -2.77 -1.79
N ILE A 151 -4.09 -2.91 -3.07
CA ILE A 151 -4.55 -1.78 -3.89
C ILE A 151 -5.96 -1.33 -3.48
N ILE A 152 -6.84 -2.22 -3.07
CA ILE A 152 -8.13 -1.88 -2.47
C ILE A 152 -7.90 -1.05 -1.20
N ASP A 153 -7.06 -1.53 -0.28
CA ASP A 153 -6.76 -0.86 0.98
C ASP A 153 -6.17 0.55 0.74
N ILE A 154 -5.17 0.66 -0.13
CA ILE A 154 -4.56 1.95 -0.47
C ILE A 154 -5.60 2.87 -1.14
N THR A 155 -6.35 2.39 -2.13
CA THR A 155 -7.32 3.21 -2.88
C THR A 155 -8.45 3.75 -2.00
N ALA A 156 -8.90 2.99 -1.01
CA ALA A 156 -9.90 3.43 -0.05
C ALA A 156 -9.36 4.57 0.84
N ASN A 157 -8.10 4.46 1.27
CA ASN A 157 -7.54 5.25 2.36
C ASN A 157 -6.67 6.42 1.92
N VAL A 158 -6.11 6.40 0.70
CA VAL A 158 -5.26 7.47 0.18
C VAL A 158 -6.03 8.78 0.04
N ARG A 159 -5.36 9.90 0.30
CA ARG A 159 -5.84 11.26 0.05
C ARG A 159 -4.83 12.00 -0.83
N SER A 160 -5.19 13.18 -1.31
CA SER A 160 -4.21 14.04 -1.97
C SER A 160 -3.07 14.38 -0.98
N ASN A 161 -1.83 14.34 -1.46
CA ASN A 161 -0.63 14.59 -0.68
C ASN A 161 -0.45 13.62 0.52
N CYS A 162 -0.71 12.32 0.29
CA CYS A 162 -0.40 11.26 1.25
C CYS A 162 1.05 10.79 1.15
N LEU A 163 1.54 10.22 2.25
CA LEU A 163 2.70 9.36 2.26
C LEU A 163 2.24 7.91 2.37
N ILE A 164 2.54 7.11 1.34
CA ILE A 164 2.33 5.67 1.33
C ILE A 164 3.63 5.01 1.77
N MET A 165 3.57 4.11 2.72
CA MET A 165 4.71 3.31 3.16
C MET A 165 4.41 1.84 2.93
N ILE A 166 5.31 1.12 2.26
CA ILE A 166 5.16 -0.31 1.99
C ILE A 166 6.41 -1.01 2.50
N ASP A 167 6.22 -1.95 3.41
CA ASP A 167 7.30 -2.72 4.00
C ASP A 167 7.32 -4.13 3.42
N GLU A 168 8.45 -4.49 2.81
CA GLU A 168 8.74 -5.79 2.20
C GLU A 168 7.60 -6.32 1.30
N PRO A 169 7.19 -5.59 0.25
CA PRO A 169 6.08 -6.01 -0.62
C PRO A 169 6.36 -7.31 -1.37
N GLU A 170 7.63 -7.69 -1.49
CA GLU A 170 8.07 -8.92 -2.15
C GLU A 170 7.82 -10.19 -1.36
N VAL A 171 7.56 -10.09 -0.07
CA VAL A 171 7.27 -11.27 0.78
C VAL A 171 6.04 -11.98 0.23
N HIS A 172 6.19 -13.24 -0.14
CA HIS A 172 5.17 -14.08 -0.77
C HIS A 172 4.80 -13.73 -2.22
N LEU A 173 5.51 -12.82 -2.90
CA LEU A 173 5.24 -12.46 -4.29
C LEU A 173 6.20 -13.14 -5.28
N HIS A 174 5.64 -13.57 -6.43
CA HIS A 174 6.44 -13.97 -7.57
C HIS A 174 7.14 -12.74 -8.20
N PRO A 175 8.36 -12.88 -8.77
CA PRO A 175 9.10 -11.76 -9.40
C PRO A 175 8.27 -10.84 -10.30
N ASN A 176 7.40 -11.39 -11.13
CA ASN A 176 6.53 -10.58 -12.01
C ASN A 176 5.56 -9.68 -11.23
N ALA A 177 5.10 -10.11 -10.07
CA ALA A 177 4.18 -9.35 -9.23
C ALA A 177 4.88 -8.15 -8.58
N ILE A 178 6.21 -8.23 -8.36
CA ILE A 178 7.00 -7.12 -7.82
C ILE A 178 7.05 -5.95 -8.81
N THR A 179 7.23 -6.20 -10.09
CA THR A 179 7.18 -5.15 -11.11
C THR A 179 5.77 -4.55 -11.22
N GLN A 180 4.73 -5.37 -11.12
CA GLN A 180 3.35 -4.91 -11.15
C GLN A 180 3.04 -3.95 -9.98
N ILE A 181 3.47 -4.26 -8.74
CA ILE A 181 3.22 -3.38 -7.59
C ILE A 181 3.87 -2.01 -7.76
N ILE A 182 5.10 -1.94 -8.28
CA ILE A 182 5.78 -0.66 -8.50
C ILE A 182 5.02 0.19 -9.50
N ASN A 183 4.59 -0.41 -10.61
CA ASN A 183 3.81 0.28 -11.64
C ASN A 183 2.49 0.80 -11.07
N VAL A 184 1.77 -0.03 -10.33
CA VAL A 184 0.47 0.36 -9.76
C VAL A 184 0.64 1.43 -8.68
N VAL A 185 1.65 1.31 -7.80
CA VAL A 185 1.93 2.33 -6.77
C VAL A 185 2.31 3.67 -7.41
N ASN A 186 3.09 3.68 -8.50
CA ASN A 186 3.36 4.90 -9.25
C ASN A 186 2.06 5.54 -9.78
N LEU A 187 1.17 4.75 -10.39
CA LEU A 187 -0.14 5.25 -10.89
C LEU A 187 -1.00 5.84 -9.76
N VAL A 188 -0.99 5.20 -8.59
CA VAL A 188 -1.70 5.71 -7.39
C VAL A 188 -1.08 7.03 -6.94
N CYS A 189 0.25 7.09 -6.83
CA CYS A 189 0.97 8.29 -6.42
C CYS A 189 0.73 9.46 -7.37
N GLU A 190 0.73 9.21 -8.68
CA GLU A 190 0.39 10.22 -9.69
C GLU A 190 -1.03 10.72 -9.52
N LYS A 191 -1.99 9.79 -9.43
CA LYS A 191 -3.42 10.13 -9.35
C LYS A 191 -3.78 10.97 -8.14
N PHE A 192 -3.14 10.72 -7.01
CA PHE A 192 -3.43 11.38 -5.74
C PHE A 192 -2.37 12.42 -5.34
N SER A 193 -1.43 12.76 -6.24
CA SER A 193 -0.31 13.66 -5.93
C SER A 193 0.43 13.26 -4.64
N SER A 194 0.59 11.97 -4.43
CA SER A 194 1.16 11.35 -3.23
C SER A 194 2.56 10.84 -3.50
N CYS A 195 3.27 10.45 -2.45
CA CYS A 195 4.60 9.82 -2.53
C CYS A 195 4.54 8.45 -1.85
N CYS A 196 5.45 7.55 -2.25
CA CYS A 196 5.62 6.25 -1.62
C CYS A 196 7.07 6.05 -1.17
N ILE A 197 7.26 5.52 0.03
CA ILE A 197 8.53 4.97 0.50
C ILE A 197 8.33 3.47 0.67
N MET A 198 9.19 2.69 0.03
CA MET A 198 9.14 1.22 0.03
C MET A 198 10.43 0.68 0.65
N ALA A 199 10.33 -0.09 1.72
CA ALA A 199 11.47 -0.85 2.23
C ALA A 199 11.48 -2.23 1.58
N THR A 200 12.63 -2.65 1.08
CA THR A 200 12.76 -3.90 0.32
C THR A 200 14.19 -4.43 0.37
N HIS A 201 14.32 -5.73 0.18
CA HIS A 201 15.61 -6.38 -0.11
C HIS A 201 15.65 -6.94 -1.54
N SER A 202 14.59 -6.72 -2.34
CA SER A 202 14.48 -7.27 -3.69
C SER A 202 15.28 -6.46 -4.72
N PRO A 203 16.23 -7.09 -5.44
CA PRO A 203 16.93 -6.43 -6.54
C PRO A 203 15.99 -6.04 -7.70
N LEU A 204 14.84 -6.68 -7.84
CA LEU A 204 13.85 -6.36 -8.87
C LEU A 204 13.20 -4.98 -8.65
N VAL A 205 13.00 -4.59 -7.39
CA VAL A 205 12.51 -3.25 -7.04
C VAL A 205 13.53 -2.22 -7.50
N ILE A 206 14.83 -2.47 -7.25
CA ILE A 206 15.93 -1.57 -7.61
C ILE A 206 15.98 -1.36 -9.13
N GLN A 207 15.89 -2.46 -9.90
CA GLN A 207 15.93 -2.41 -11.37
C GLN A 207 14.76 -1.63 -11.98
N SER A 208 13.65 -1.54 -11.27
CA SER A 208 12.43 -0.86 -11.71
C SER A 208 12.42 0.65 -11.37
N LEU A 209 13.40 1.13 -10.62
CA LEU A 209 13.50 2.52 -10.16
C LEU A 209 14.74 3.22 -10.71
N LEU A 210 14.68 4.55 -10.76
CA LEU A 210 15.88 5.33 -11.07
C LEU A 210 16.84 5.31 -9.87
N SER A 211 18.14 5.29 -10.11
CA SER A 211 19.17 5.21 -9.05
C SER A 211 19.04 6.32 -7.99
N ARG A 212 18.61 7.52 -8.39
CA ARG A 212 18.34 8.64 -7.48
C ARG A 212 17.19 8.42 -6.50
N ASN A 213 16.36 7.41 -6.77
CA ASN A 213 15.21 7.05 -5.95
C ASN A 213 15.47 5.82 -5.06
N VAL A 214 16.73 5.39 -5.00
CA VAL A 214 17.17 4.25 -4.19
C VAL A 214 18.10 4.74 -3.10
N LEU A 215 17.73 4.50 -1.85
CA LEU A 215 18.54 4.77 -0.66
C LEU A 215 19.08 3.46 -0.12
N ILE A 216 20.38 3.39 0.12
CA ILE A 216 21.06 2.21 0.65
C ILE A 216 21.24 2.39 2.16
N MET A 217 20.81 1.40 2.94
CA MET A 217 21.10 1.26 4.37
C MET A 217 22.14 0.18 4.58
N GLU A 218 23.21 0.52 5.31
CA GLU A 218 24.31 -0.35 5.72
C GLU A 218 24.33 -0.54 7.23
#